data_cb4808186e4e21f1e93b7e571a4f7f91
#
_entry.id   cb4808186e4e21f1e93b7e571a4f7f91
#
_cell.length_a   1.000
_cell.length_b   1.000
_cell.length_c   1.000
_cell.angle_alpha   90.00
_cell.angle_beta   90.00
_cell.angle_gamma   90.00
#
_symmetry.space_group_name_H-M   'P 1'
#
loop_
_entity.id
_entity.type
_entity.pdbx_description
1 polymer ?
#
loop_
_entity_poly.entity_id
_entity_poly.type
_entity_poly.pdbx_seq_one_letter_code
_entity_poly.pdbx_strand_id
1 'polypeptide(L)'
;RNFGLSHKYIYEIAQKYTPNMPLAERLYNMNIRETMLIGWLLTPIEELTTELALTRINNFKNSEIAIFSCKIIEKIISLQLLIDKIFKSDNVFALITGIQLVTNLMKNNTVLGDQYLETISSFLTNDNLDLHLAVARFYKALAHVSLDHKNMIAKKIFNYICVSYLWFSLYFHWTN
;
A
#
# COMPACT_ATOMS: atom_id res chain seq x y z
N ARG A 1 -8.30 -11.15 15.81
CA ARG A 1 -8.52 -12.59 15.56
C ARG A 1 -8.29 -12.90 14.08
N ASN A 2 -7.91 -14.12 13.77
CA ASN A 2 -7.70 -14.65 12.43
C ASN A 2 -8.17 -16.11 12.42
N PHE A 3 -9.03 -16.48 11.47
CA PHE A 3 -9.54 -17.85 11.33
C PHE A 3 -8.70 -18.68 10.34
N GLY A 4 -7.69 -18.08 9.70
CA GLY A 4 -6.78 -18.75 8.78
C GLY A 4 -7.36 -19.07 7.40
N LEU A 5 -8.48 -18.45 7.00
CA LEU A 5 -9.06 -18.66 5.68
C LEU A 5 -8.15 -18.10 4.59
N SER A 6 -7.92 -18.89 3.54
CA SER A 6 -7.22 -18.38 2.36
C SER A 6 -8.06 -17.34 1.60
N HIS A 7 -7.40 -16.48 0.82
CA HIS A 7 -8.10 -15.50 -0.02
C HIS A 7 -9.12 -16.16 -0.95
N LYS A 8 -8.84 -17.34 -1.47
CA LYS A 8 -9.77 -18.10 -2.30
C LYS A 8 -11.12 -18.31 -1.61
N TYR A 9 -11.11 -18.81 -0.37
CA TYR A 9 -12.35 -19.03 0.40
C TYR A 9 -13.05 -17.71 0.75
N ILE A 10 -12.29 -16.65 1.01
CA ILE A 10 -12.85 -15.30 1.26
C ILE A 10 -13.63 -14.81 0.03
N TYR A 11 -13.06 -14.95 -1.18
CA TYR A 11 -13.76 -14.64 -2.43
C TYR A 11 -15.00 -15.51 -2.65
N GLU A 12 -14.89 -16.84 -2.45
CA GLU A 12 -16.01 -17.78 -2.59
C GLU A 12 -17.17 -17.45 -1.62
N ILE A 13 -16.87 -16.98 -0.40
CA ILE A 13 -17.89 -16.54 0.55
C ILE A 13 -18.51 -15.23 0.06
N ALA A 14 -17.70 -14.23 -0.28
CA ALA A 14 -18.20 -12.94 -0.70
C ALA A 14 -19.10 -13.02 -1.94
N GLN A 15 -18.76 -13.86 -2.93
CA GLN A 15 -19.54 -14.05 -4.15
C GLN A 15 -20.97 -14.59 -3.94
N LYS A 16 -21.28 -15.13 -2.76
CA LYS A 16 -22.62 -15.59 -2.40
C LYS A 16 -23.57 -14.45 -2.00
N TYR A 17 -23.05 -13.24 -1.86
CA TYR A 17 -23.80 -12.08 -1.40
C TYR A 17 -23.72 -10.95 -2.41
N THR A 18 -24.81 -10.21 -2.56
CA THR A 18 -24.80 -8.96 -3.32
C THR A 18 -24.08 -7.87 -2.51
N PRO A 19 -23.24 -7.03 -3.11
CA PRO A 19 -22.65 -5.88 -2.46
C PRO A 19 -23.70 -5.05 -1.71
N ASN A 20 -23.42 -4.72 -0.45
CA ASN A 20 -24.35 -4.03 0.43
C ASN A 20 -23.58 -3.25 1.50
N MET A 21 -23.71 -1.92 1.52
CA MET A 21 -22.92 -1.07 2.42
C MET A 21 -23.16 -1.36 3.92
N PRO A 22 -24.42 -1.47 4.41
CA PRO A 22 -24.64 -1.82 5.82
C PRO A 22 -24.00 -3.15 6.26
N LEU A 23 -24.05 -4.17 5.39
CA LEU A 23 -23.39 -5.46 5.66
C LEU A 23 -21.87 -5.32 5.63
N ALA A 24 -21.34 -4.62 4.63
CA ALA A 24 -19.91 -4.37 4.48
C ALA A 24 -19.31 -3.66 5.69
N GLU A 25 -20.00 -2.63 6.21
CA GLU A 25 -19.59 -1.90 7.41
C GLU A 25 -19.64 -2.75 8.66
N ARG A 26 -20.71 -3.51 8.87
CA ARG A 26 -20.80 -4.43 10.01
C ARG A 26 -19.68 -5.43 10.02
N LEU A 27 -19.37 -6.04 8.88
CA LEU A 27 -18.27 -7.01 8.74
C LEU A 27 -16.91 -6.35 8.96
N TYR A 28 -16.69 -5.16 8.39
CA TYR A 28 -15.44 -4.42 8.57
C TYR A 28 -15.21 -4.06 10.04
N ASN A 29 -16.24 -3.57 10.74
CA ASN A 29 -16.16 -3.13 12.13
C ASN A 29 -16.01 -4.26 13.15
N MET A 30 -16.16 -5.52 12.75
CA MET A 30 -15.85 -6.68 13.62
C MET A 30 -14.37 -6.81 13.96
N ASN A 31 -13.48 -6.13 13.23
CA ASN A 31 -12.03 -6.18 13.40
C ASN A 31 -11.43 -7.61 13.43
N ILE A 32 -12.04 -8.50 12.66
CA ILE A 32 -11.54 -9.85 12.36
C ILE A 32 -11.03 -9.82 10.92
N ARG A 33 -9.84 -10.38 10.68
CA ARG A 33 -9.19 -10.35 9.36
C ARG A 33 -10.15 -10.73 8.22
N GLU A 34 -10.78 -11.88 8.33
CA GLU A 34 -11.65 -12.43 7.29
C GLU A 34 -12.89 -11.56 7.06
N THR A 35 -13.51 -11.07 8.12
CA THR A 35 -14.69 -10.21 8.00
C THR A 35 -14.34 -8.85 7.40
N MET A 36 -13.16 -8.29 7.72
CA MET A 36 -12.68 -7.05 7.10
C MET A 36 -12.46 -7.22 5.60
N LEU A 37 -11.83 -8.34 5.18
CA LEU A 37 -11.60 -8.63 3.77
C LEU A 37 -12.93 -8.85 3.01
N ILE A 38 -13.89 -9.58 3.59
CA ILE A 38 -15.24 -9.75 3.03
C ILE A 38 -15.97 -8.40 2.98
N GLY A 39 -15.84 -7.59 4.03
CA GLY A 39 -16.42 -6.24 4.07
C GLY A 39 -15.92 -5.36 2.91
N TRP A 40 -14.63 -5.41 2.57
CA TRP A 40 -14.12 -4.74 1.38
C TRP A 40 -14.75 -5.26 0.10
N LEU A 41 -14.86 -6.60 -0.06
CA LEU A 41 -15.44 -7.22 -1.27
C LEU A 41 -16.94 -6.91 -1.44
N LEU A 42 -17.68 -6.73 -0.33
CA LEU A 42 -19.10 -6.42 -0.35
C LEU A 42 -19.40 -4.92 -0.33
N THR A 43 -18.38 -4.07 -0.37
CA THR A 43 -18.56 -2.62 -0.47
C THR A 43 -19.01 -2.24 -1.89
N PRO A 44 -20.21 -1.64 -2.09
CA PRO A 44 -20.60 -1.12 -3.38
C PRO A 44 -19.67 0.01 -3.81
N ILE A 45 -19.15 -0.06 -5.04
CA ILE A 45 -18.13 0.90 -5.51
C ILE A 45 -18.73 2.30 -5.64
N GLU A 46 -19.96 2.40 -6.06
CA GLU A 46 -20.72 3.64 -6.21
C GLU A 46 -20.96 4.39 -4.88
N GLU A 47 -20.92 3.67 -3.76
CA GLU A 47 -21.06 4.22 -2.41
C GLU A 47 -19.70 4.43 -1.71
N LEU A 48 -18.60 3.93 -2.30
CA LEU A 48 -17.27 4.05 -1.72
C LEU A 48 -16.66 5.43 -2.02
N THR A 49 -16.95 6.40 -1.14
CA THR A 49 -16.39 7.74 -1.24
C THR A 49 -14.90 7.78 -0.85
N THR A 50 -14.20 8.84 -1.28
CA THR A 50 -12.80 9.09 -0.88
C THR A 50 -12.66 9.18 0.65
N GLU A 51 -13.62 9.81 1.32
CA GLU A 51 -13.62 10.00 2.78
C GLU A 51 -13.80 8.67 3.51
N LEU A 52 -14.74 7.84 3.07
CA LEU A 52 -14.96 6.52 3.65
C LEU A 52 -13.73 5.61 3.44
N ALA A 53 -13.17 5.62 2.22
CA ALA A 53 -11.96 4.86 1.91
C ALA A 53 -10.79 5.31 2.81
N LEU A 54 -10.55 6.62 2.94
CA LEU A 54 -9.49 7.17 3.77
C LEU A 54 -9.68 6.83 5.25
N THR A 55 -10.91 6.91 5.76
CA THR A 55 -11.25 6.53 7.14
C THR A 55 -10.91 5.07 7.41
N ARG A 56 -11.30 4.16 6.51
CA ARG A 56 -10.96 2.74 6.65
C ARG A 56 -9.46 2.47 6.53
N ILE A 57 -8.78 3.12 5.58
CA ILE A 57 -7.34 2.97 5.35
C ILE A 57 -6.55 3.41 6.59
N ASN A 58 -6.90 4.53 7.21
CA ASN A 58 -6.22 5.01 8.41
C ASN A 58 -6.41 4.10 9.65
N ASN A 59 -7.38 3.18 9.60
CA ASN A 59 -7.61 2.19 10.64
C ASN A 59 -6.94 0.83 10.36
N PHE A 60 -6.18 0.68 9.27
CA PHE A 60 -5.45 -0.57 8.99
C PHE A 60 -4.39 -0.85 10.04
N LYS A 61 -4.24 -2.14 10.38
CA LYS A 61 -3.30 -2.63 11.40
C LYS A 61 -2.37 -3.72 10.87
N ASN A 62 -2.45 -4.04 9.59
CA ASN A 62 -1.56 -4.99 8.93
C ASN A 62 -1.48 -4.74 7.42
N SER A 63 -0.37 -5.16 6.83
CA SER A 63 -0.06 -4.98 5.41
C SER A 63 -0.92 -5.85 4.48
N GLU A 64 -1.45 -6.98 4.96
CA GLU A 64 -2.30 -7.85 4.14
C GLU A 64 -3.61 -7.14 3.76
N ILE A 65 -4.31 -6.55 4.75
CA ILE A 65 -5.55 -5.82 4.51
C ILE A 65 -5.27 -4.60 3.62
N ALA A 66 -4.16 -3.89 3.88
CA ALA A 66 -3.72 -2.75 3.10
C ALA A 66 -3.57 -3.10 1.60
N ILE A 67 -2.86 -4.19 1.30
CA ILE A 67 -2.62 -4.63 -0.08
C ILE A 67 -3.89 -5.20 -0.73
N PHE A 68 -4.68 -5.97 0.03
CA PHE A 68 -5.91 -6.59 -0.48
C PHE A 68 -6.94 -5.55 -0.89
N SER A 69 -7.16 -4.52 -0.07
CA SER A 69 -8.15 -3.47 -0.31
C SER A 69 -7.88 -2.66 -1.57
N CYS A 70 -6.62 -2.59 -2.04
CA CYS A 70 -6.25 -1.84 -3.24
C CYS A 70 -7.06 -2.26 -4.48
N LYS A 71 -7.42 -3.54 -4.62
CA LYS A 71 -8.22 -4.05 -5.74
C LYS A 71 -9.63 -3.45 -5.80
N ILE A 72 -10.14 -2.99 -4.68
CA ILE A 72 -11.45 -2.34 -4.56
C ILE A 72 -11.27 -0.83 -4.68
N ILE A 73 -10.29 -0.29 -3.96
CA ILE A 73 -9.99 1.15 -3.89
C ILE A 73 -9.59 1.72 -5.26
N GLU A 74 -8.86 0.96 -6.08
CA GLU A 74 -8.43 1.40 -7.43
C GLU A 74 -9.59 1.72 -8.39
N LYS A 75 -10.82 1.34 -8.04
CA LYS A 75 -12.03 1.63 -8.81
C LYS A 75 -12.69 2.98 -8.45
N ILE A 76 -12.19 3.70 -7.45
CA ILE A 76 -12.72 5.00 -7.02
C ILE A 76 -12.40 6.06 -8.09
N ILE A 77 -13.38 6.87 -8.46
CA ILE A 77 -13.24 7.91 -9.51
C ILE A 77 -12.15 8.94 -9.13
N SER A 78 -12.09 9.36 -7.87
CA SER A 78 -11.14 10.37 -7.38
C SER A 78 -9.87 9.76 -6.79
N LEU A 79 -9.35 8.68 -7.42
CA LEU A 79 -8.24 7.89 -6.88
C LEU A 79 -6.96 8.70 -6.66
N GLN A 80 -6.62 9.62 -7.57
CA GLN A 80 -5.45 10.49 -7.44
C GLN A 80 -5.52 11.33 -6.15
N LEU A 81 -6.66 11.99 -5.90
CA LEU A 81 -6.88 12.76 -4.69
C LEU A 81 -6.77 11.90 -3.42
N LEU A 82 -7.25 10.67 -3.47
CA LEU A 82 -7.14 9.72 -2.36
C LEU A 82 -5.67 9.37 -2.09
N ILE A 83 -4.88 9.08 -3.12
CA ILE A 83 -3.44 8.76 -2.99
C ILE A 83 -2.69 9.93 -2.35
N ASP A 84 -2.94 11.17 -2.79
CA ASP A 84 -2.32 12.36 -2.22
C ASP A 84 -2.66 12.57 -0.74
N LYS A 85 -3.88 12.21 -0.33
CA LYS A 85 -4.28 12.23 1.09
C LYS A 85 -3.62 11.11 1.88
N ILE A 86 -3.52 9.91 1.31
CA ILE A 86 -2.88 8.73 1.93
C ILE A 86 -1.42 9.01 2.25
N PHE A 87 -0.66 9.64 1.36
CA PHE A 87 0.76 9.95 1.58
C PHE A 87 1.02 11.04 2.63
N LYS A 88 -0.03 11.68 3.16
CA LYS A 88 0.03 12.58 4.31
C LYS A 88 -0.32 11.90 5.63
N SER A 89 -0.58 10.60 5.62
CA SER A 89 -0.94 9.83 6.81
C SER A 89 0.30 9.43 7.61
N ASP A 90 0.18 9.40 8.93
CA ASP A 90 1.20 8.83 9.82
C ASP A 90 1.07 7.31 9.98
N ASN A 91 -0.01 6.71 9.45
CA ASN A 91 -0.22 5.27 9.53
C ASN A 91 0.58 4.56 8.43
N VAL A 92 1.56 3.75 8.85
CA VAL A 92 2.41 2.97 7.95
C VAL A 92 1.60 2.10 6.97
N PHE A 93 0.50 1.49 7.41
CA PHE A 93 -0.32 0.64 6.54
C PHE A 93 -1.14 1.46 5.52
N ALA A 94 -1.46 2.71 5.85
CA ALA A 94 -1.99 3.64 4.86
C ALA A 94 -0.94 3.95 3.79
N LEU A 95 0.29 4.25 4.19
CA LEU A 95 1.40 4.49 3.24
C LEU A 95 1.63 3.27 2.33
N ILE A 96 1.61 2.05 2.90
CA ILE A 96 1.70 0.80 2.12
C ILE A 96 0.56 0.71 1.10
N THR A 97 -0.67 1.09 1.48
CA THR A 97 -1.82 1.15 0.56
C THR A 97 -1.54 2.11 -0.60
N GLY A 98 -1.08 3.33 -0.31
CA GLY A 98 -0.75 4.34 -1.32
C GLY A 98 0.32 3.85 -2.30
N ILE A 99 1.40 3.27 -1.80
CA ILE A 99 2.48 2.70 -2.63
C ILE A 99 1.94 1.57 -3.52
N GLN A 100 1.10 0.68 -2.97
CA GLN A 100 0.52 -0.43 -3.74
C GLN A 100 -0.43 0.08 -4.82
N LEU A 101 -1.25 1.11 -4.56
CA LEU A 101 -2.12 1.73 -5.54
C LEU A 101 -1.31 2.34 -6.69
N VAL A 102 -0.28 3.14 -6.39
CA VAL A 102 0.62 3.69 -7.43
C VAL A 102 1.26 2.55 -8.23
N THR A 103 1.74 1.50 -7.56
CA THR A 103 2.35 0.33 -8.21
C THR A 103 1.39 -0.38 -9.17
N ASN A 104 0.12 -0.50 -8.80
CA ASN A 104 -0.90 -1.10 -9.66
C ASN A 104 -1.21 -0.23 -10.88
N LEU A 105 -1.37 1.08 -10.66
CA LEU A 105 -1.70 2.05 -11.71
C LEU A 105 -0.59 2.25 -12.73
N MET A 106 0.67 2.13 -12.33
CA MET A 106 1.83 2.23 -13.25
C MET A 106 1.76 1.23 -14.41
N LYS A 107 1.06 0.11 -14.26
CA LYS A 107 0.88 -0.85 -15.36
C LYS A 107 0.19 -0.24 -16.57
N ASN A 108 -0.67 0.75 -16.35
CA ASN A 108 -1.44 1.43 -17.38
C ASN A 108 -0.99 2.87 -17.63
N ASN A 109 -0.28 3.49 -16.68
CA ASN A 109 0.20 4.86 -16.74
C ASN A 109 1.54 5.00 -16.01
N THR A 110 2.63 4.90 -16.75
CA THR A 110 4.01 4.90 -16.23
C THR A 110 4.40 6.25 -15.61
N VAL A 111 3.81 7.35 -16.07
CA VAL A 111 4.07 8.72 -15.57
C VAL A 111 3.75 8.85 -14.07
N LEU A 112 2.78 8.07 -13.56
CA LEU A 112 2.46 8.06 -12.13
C LEU A 112 3.63 7.55 -11.28
N GLY A 113 4.43 6.63 -11.79
CA GLY A 113 5.61 6.16 -11.11
C GLY A 113 6.62 7.28 -10.86
N ASP A 114 6.88 8.09 -11.86
CA ASP A 114 7.80 9.23 -11.78
C ASP A 114 7.26 10.32 -10.84
N GLN A 115 5.96 10.60 -10.93
CA GLN A 115 5.30 11.59 -10.09
C GLN A 115 5.47 11.30 -8.59
N TYR A 116 5.38 10.04 -8.18
CA TYR A 116 5.45 9.64 -6.78
C TYR A 116 6.82 9.10 -6.35
N LEU A 117 7.80 9.03 -7.25
CA LEU A 117 9.09 8.41 -6.99
C LEU A 117 9.81 9.01 -5.77
N GLU A 118 9.88 10.34 -5.67
CA GLU A 118 10.57 11.01 -4.56
C GLU A 118 9.82 10.79 -3.23
N THR A 119 8.50 10.93 -3.25
CA THR A 119 7.66 10.67 -2.06
C THR A 119 7.82 9.25 -1.57
N ILE A 120 7.75 8.25 -2.47
CA ILE A 120 7.89 6.84 -2.09
C ILE A 120 9.32 6.53 -1.64
N SER A 121 10.33 7.14 -2.27
CA SER A 121 11.74 6.97 -1.89
C SER A 121 12.03 7.50 -0.49
N SER A 122 11.37 8.57 -0.05
CA SER A 122 11.56 9.14 1.30
C SER A 122 11.17 8.15 2.42
N PHE A 123 10.30 7.19 2.14
CA PHE A 123 9.90 6.17 3.11
C PHE A 123 10.98 5.13 3.42
N LEU A 124 12.09 5.10 2.68
CA LEU A 124 13.25 4.26 3.01
C LEU A 124 13.93 4.67 4.32
N THR A 125 13.69 5.88 4.81
CA THR A 125 14.21 6.35 6.12
C THR A 125 13.38 5.85 7.31
N ASN A 126 12.23 5.22 7.05
CA ASN A 126 11.38 4.64 8.09
C ASN A 126 11.92 3.26 8.51
N ASP A 127 11.78 2.89 9.79
CA ASP A 127 12.30 1.60 10.30
C ASP A 127 11.35 0.42 10.08
N ASN A 128 10.19 0.62 9.44
CA ASN A 128 9.20 -0.41 9.25
C ASN A 128 9.51 -1.31 8.04
N LEU A 129 9.71 -2.60 8.29
CA LEU A 129 10.06 -3.59 7.26
C LEU A 129 8.97 -3.76 6.19
N ASP A 130 7.69 -3.75 6.57
CA ASP A 130 6.59 -3.91 5.61
C ASP A 130 6.54 -2.72 4.63
N LEU A 131 6.86 -1.51 5.12
CA LEU A 131 6.96 -0.33 4.28
C LEU A 131 8.15 -0.43 3.31
N HIS A 132 9.32 -0.88 3.79
CA HIS A 132 10.47 -1.14 2.92
C HIS A 132 10.15 -2.18 1.82
N LEU A 133 9.42 -3.25 2.17
CA LEU A 133 8.99 -4.24 1.19
C LEU A 133 8.02 -3.65 0.15
N ALA A 134 7.14 -2.72 0.55
CA ALA A 134 6.27 -2.02 -0.37
C ALA A 134 7.07 -1.13 -1.35
N VAL A 135 8.04 -0.35 -0.84
CA VAL A 135 8.95 0.46 -1.66
C VAL A 135 9.76 -0.42 -2.63
N ALA A 136 10.26 -1.56 -2.16
CA ALA A 136 11.01 -2.49 -3.02
C ALA A 136 10.14 -3.05 -4.16
N ARG A 137 8.86 -3.37 -3.91
CA ARG A 137 7.91 -3.81 -4.95
C ARG A 137 7.64 -2.70 -5.95
N PHE A 138 7.46 -1.47 -5.49
CA PHE A 138 7.33 -0.30 -6.36
C PHE A 138 8.56 -0.12 -7.25
N TYR A 139 9.77 -0.14 -6.71
CA TYR A 139 11.01 -0.05 -7.47
C TYR A 139 11.15 -1.18 -8.49
N LYS A 140 10.83 -2.40 -8.09
CA LYS A 140 10.82 -3.54 -9.01
C LYS A 140 9.86 -3.30 -10.18
N ALA A 141 8.66 -2.82 -9.92
CA ALA A 141 7.69 -2.52 -10.97
C ALA A 141 8.17 -1.39 -11.88
N LEU A 142 8.71 -0.30 -11.31
CA LEU A 142 9.22 0.84 -12.06
C LEU A 142 10.44 0.45 -12.92
N ALA A 143 11.34 -0.40 -12.43
CA ALA A 143 12.49 -0.89 -13.19
C ALA A 143 12.11 -1.71 -14.44
N HIS A 144 10.90 -2.25 -14.50
CA HIS A 144 10.39 -2.94 -15.69
C HIS A 144 9.85 -1.99 -16.75
N VAL A 145 9.66 -0.70 -16.44
CA VAL A 145 9.11 0.30 -17.37
C VAL A 145 10.15 0.67 -18.44
N SER A 146 11.38 0.95 -18.04
CA SER A 146 12.46 1.29 -18.97
C SER A 146 13.86 1.01 -18.39
N LEU A 147 14.88 0.99 -19.28
CA LEU A 147 16.27 0.86 -18.86
C LEU A 147 16.75 2.07 -18.04
N ASP A 148 16.26 3.27 -18.33
CA ASP A 148 16.60 4.49 -17.60
C ASP A 148 16.08 4.41 -16.15
N HIS A 149 14.84 3.95 -15.93
CA HIS A 149 14.31 3.70 -14.59
C HIS A 149 15.15 2.66 -13.84
N LYS A 150 15.54 1.57 -14.50
CA LYS A 150 16.40 0.55 -13.89
C LYS A 150 17.72 1.14 -13.41
N ASN A 151 18.40 1.95 -14.24
CA ASN A 151 19.66 2.59 -13.92
C ASN A 151 19.52 3.62 -12.79
N MET A 152 18.46 4.43 -12.83
CA MET A 152 18.15 5.42 -11.79
C MET A 152 17.89 4.75 -10.44
N ILE A 153 17.11 3.67 -10.39
CA ILE A 153 16.81 2.91 -9.17
C ILE A 153 18.08 2.27 -8.61
N ALA A 154 18.92 1.66 -9.47
CA ALA A 154 20.19 1.10 -9.05
C ALA A 154 21.07 2.14 -8.36
N LYS A 155 21.15 3.36 -8.90
CA LYS A 155 21.87 4.48 -8.29
C LYS A 155 21.28 4.91 -6.95
N LYS A 156 19.93 5.01 -6.83
CA LYS A 156 19.26 5.35 -5.57
C LYS A 156 19.53 4.30 -4.48
N ILE A 157 19.39 3.02 -4.80
CA ILE A 157 19.65 1.92 -3.86
C ILE A 157 21.11 1.93 -3.43
N PHE A 158 22.05 2.10 -4.37
CA PHE A 158 23.47 2.17 -4.06
C PHE A 158 23.78 3.34 -3.10
N ASN A 159 23.26 4.52 -3.38
CA ASN A 159 23.43 5.68 -2.49
C ASN A 159 22.86 5.43 -1.09
N TYR A 160 21.68 4.80 -0.99
CA TYR A 160 21.06 4.45 0.29
C TYR A 160 21.94 3.48 1.10
N ILE A 161 22.47 2.45 0.45
CA ILE A 161 23.39 1.48 1.09
C ILE A 161 24.68 2.18 1.52
N CYS A 162 25.29 3.00 0.67
CA CYS A 162 26.50 3.72 1.01
C CYS A 162 26.32 4.66 2.21
N VAL A 163 25.22 5.40 2.26
CA VAL A 163 24.90 6.29 3.40
C VAL A 163 24.70 5.47 4.67
N SER A 164 23.98 4.35 4.61
CA SER A 164 23.74 3.46 5.75
C SER A 164 25.06 2.87 6.28
N TYR A 165 25.98 2.46 5.39
CA TYR A 165 27.30 1.96 5.77
C TYR A 165 28.20 3.05 6.36
N LEU A 166 28.16 4.27 5.83
CA LEU A 166 28.92 5.41 6.38
C LEU A 166 28.41 5.77 7.79
N TRP A 167 27.10 5.76 8.04
CA TRP A 167 26.53 5.96 9.37
C TRP A 167 26.96 4.86 10.35
N PHE A 168 26.95 3.61 9.92
CA PHE A 168 27.38 2.46 10.72
C PHE A 168 28.89 2.54 11.06
N SER A 169 29.71 2.94 10.11
CA SER A 169 31.16 3.13 10.31
C SER A 169 31.47 4.29 11.27
N LEU A 170 30.77 5.42 11.14
CA LEU A 170 30.91 6.56 12.03
C LEU A 170 30.44 6.24 13.45
N TYR A 171 29.35 5.49 13.60
CA TYR A 171 28.84 5.07 14.92
C TYR A 171 29.82 4.16 15.64
N PHE A 172 30.45 3.20 14.94
CA PHE A 172 31.46 2.32 15.52
C PHE A 172 32.79 3.04 15.87
N HIS A 173 33.13 4.13 15.17
CA HIS A 173 34.33 4.93 15.51
C HIS A 173 34.11 5.89 16.68
N TRP A 174 32.87 6.18 17.07
CA TRP A 174 32.54 7.06 18.20
C TRP A 174 32.32 6.30 19.52
N THR A 175 32.17 5.00 19.50
CA THR A 175 31.89 4.14 20.66
C THR A 175 33.13 3.34 21.11
N ASN A 176 34.27 3.48 20.44
CA ASN A 176 35.61 2.99 20.86
C ASN A 176 36.56 4.17 21.12
#